data_939d4fb9ab0358f528c4ccbd0bacfe69
#
_entry.id   939d4fb9ab0358f528c4ccbd0bacfe69
#
_cell.length_a   1.000
_cell.length_b   1.000
_cell.length_c   1.000
_cell.angle_alpha   90.00
_cell.angle_beta   90.00
_cell.angle_gamma   90.00
#
_symmetry.space_group_name_H-M   'P 1'
#
loop_
_entity.id
_entity.type
_entity.pdbx_description
1 polymer ?
#
loop_
_entity_poly.entity_id
_entity_poly.type
_entity_poly.pdbx_seq_one_letter_code
_entity_poly.pdbx_strand_id
1 'polypeptide(L)'
;MLKRLRLKAGLSQEELAERARISAKAIGAYERGDRRAPYRDTLALIVEALGVTGAPYDELVSAADQARRRGPSPTDVASPSEFPAHPNNLPIARTTFVGRDQDLAEVTALLDHHRLLTLVGSGGVGKTRLAIQVGAELLRHYPDGVWFVDFAPITDPQLVASVTAHALGMSQQQGRRVDEAIPTWLKRKRLVLIFDNSEHVLETTAALADAILATARDVRILATSRQALNISGEAVHQLAPLAVPAEAAGLKTDEALRYGAVALFADRAATADTRFVLTDNNATVVAEICRRLDGIPLAIELAAARVKMLSISNLAQRLNERFQFLTGGSRSALPRQKTLTALIDWSYDLLAPHERLLFAQVGIFAGGFGLDAVTAVCSGEGLDGIDIFDLLASLTDKSLVVADTRGIQERYRLLESTAAYALEKLTASGQRERLARRHGEY
;
A
#
# COMPACT_ATOMS: atom_id res chain seq x y z
N MET A 1 2.73 -19.48 37.63
CA MET A 1 3.67 -20.62 37.65
C MET A 1 5.07 -20.23 37.21
N LEU A 2 5.25 -19.65 36.04
CA LEU A 2 6.55 -19.21 35.52
C LEU A 2 7.33 -18.34 36.54
N LYS A 3 6.68 -17.31 37.12
CA LYS A 3 7.28 -16.45 38.15
C LYS A 3 7.83 -17.22 39.34
N ARG A 4 7.14 -18.27 39.81
CA ARG A 4 7.56 -19.13 40.95
C ARG A 4 8.85 -19.90 40.59
N LEU A 5 8.93 -20.47 39.38
CA LEU A 5 10.08 -21.23 38.93
C LEU A 5 11.30 -20.31 38.70
N ARG A 6 11.08 -19.13 38.13
CA ARG A 6 12.14 -18.12 37.95
C ARG A 6 12.76 -17.67 39.29
N LEU A 7 11.89 -17.34 40.25
CA LEU A 7 12.35 -16.94 41.61
C LEU A 7 13.09 -18.08 42.33
N LYS A 8 12.64 -19.33 42.15
CA LYS A 8 13.32 -20.51 42.69
C LYS A 8 14.68 -20.73 42.03
N ALA A 9 14.83 -20.36 40.77
CA ALA A 9 16.12 -20.38 40.06
C ALA A 9 17.01 -19.17 40.36
N GLY A 10 16.55 -18.23 41.21
CA GLY A 10 17.31 -17.04 41.60
C GLY A 10 17.48 -16.00 40.49
N LEU A 11 16.65 -16.01 39.46
CA LEU A 11 16.80 -15.16 38.26
C LEU A 11 15.87 -13.94 38.32
N SER A 12 16.37 -12.78 37.86
CA SER A 12 15.55 -11.62 37.51
C SER A 12 14.77 -11.87 36.19
N GLN A 13 13.80 -11.02 35.83
CA GLN A 13 13.10 -11.12 34.53
C GLN A 13 14.06 -10.89 33.37
N GLU A 14 15.00 -9.97 33.55
CA GLU A 14 16.04 -9.63 32.57
C GLU A 14 17.01 -10.80 32.35
N GLU A 15 17.49 -11.42 33.42
CA GLU A 15 18.41 -12.56 33.33
C GLU A 15 17.75 -13.80 32.69
N LEU A 16 16.48 -14.07 33.02
CA LEU A 16 15.74 -15.15 32.35
C LEU A 16 15.51 -14.84 30.88
N ALA A 17 15.20 -13.59 30.54
CA ALA A 17 14.98 -13.15 29.18
C ALA A 17 16.24 -13.29 28.32
N GLU A 18 17.40 -12.89 28.85
CA GLU A 18 18.70 -13.02 28.20
C GLU A 18 19.05 -14.49 27.93
N ARG A 19 18.93 -15.35 28.95
CA ARG A 19 19.19 -16.80 28.81
C ARG A 19 18.26 -17.50 27.83
N ALA A 20 16.96 -17.13 27.86
CA ALA A 20 15.95 -17.68 26.96
C ALA A 20 15.95 -17.02 25.58
N ARG A 21 16.79 -16.00 25.32
CA ARG A 21 16.86 -15.21 24.08
C ARG A 21 15.53 -14.60 23.66
N ILE A 22 14.77 -14.10 24.63
CA ILE A 22 13.49 -13.42 24.42
C ILE A 22 13.48 -12.08 25.16
N SER A 23 12.49 -11.20 24.93
CA SER A 23 12.46 -9.92 25.62
C SER A 23 11.99 -10.04 27.08
N ALA A 24 12.53 -9.23 28.01
CA ALA A 24 12.07 -9.14 29.40
C ALA A 24 10.58 -8.76 29.48
N LYS A 25 10.09 -7.93 28.56
CA LYS A 25 8.68 -7.57 28.41
C LYS A 25 7.80 -8.80 28.12
N ALA A 26 8.29 -9.77 27.36
CA ALA A 26 7.60 -11.02 27.08
C ALA A 26 7.53 -11.91 28.33
N ILE A 27 8.63 -12.06 29.07
CA ILE A 27 8.64 -12.79 30.37
C ILE A 27 7.62 -12.16 31.33
N GLY A 28 7.66 -10.82 31.51
CA GLY A 28 6.72 -10.11 32.37
C GLY A 28 5.26 -10.31 31.96
N ALA A 29 4.94 -10.34 30.67
CA ALA A 29 3.60 -10.57 30.15
C ALA A 29 3.10 -12.01 30.44
N TYR A 30 3.97 -13.02 30.31
CA TYR A 30 3.62 -14.40 30.70
C TYR A 30 3.43 -14.56 32.21
N GLU A 31 4.21 -13.87 33.03
CA GLU A 31 4.11 -13.93 34.48
C GLU A 31 2.86 -13.26 35.05
N ARG A 32 2.39 -12.16 34.45
CA ARG A 32 1.14 -11.47 34.79
C ARG A 32 -0.10 -12.15 34.23
N GLY A 33 0.07 -13.02 33.22
CA GLY A 33 -1.07 -13.63 32.53
C GLY A 33 -1.63 -12.78 31.38
N ASP A 34 -0.96 -11.67 31.03
CA ASP A 34 -1.31 -10.79 29.89
C ASP A 34 -1.16 -11.52 28.54
N ARG A 35 -0.32 -12.56 28.51
CA ARG A 35 -0.20 -13.52 27.42
C ARG A 35 -0.48 -14.93 27.92
N ARG A 36 -1.31 -15.68 27.19
CA ARG A 36 -1.82 -17.00 27.63
C ARG A 36 -0.74 -18.03 27.87
N ALA A 37 0.00 -18.39 26.86
CA ALA A 37 1.09 -19.35 26.96
C ALA A 37 2.12 -19.08 25.87
N PRO A 38 3.42 -19.32 26.14
CA PRO A 38 4.42 -19.25 25.10
C PRO A 38 4.21 -20.34 24.04
N TYR A 39 4.59 -20.07 22.78
CA TYR A 39 4.65 -21.11 21.74
C TYR A 39 5.59 -22.23 22.16
N ARG A 40 5.45 -23.43 21.58
CA ARG A 40 6.24 -24.61 21.96
C ARG A 40 7.73 -24.34 21.97
N ASP A 41 8.23 -23.69 20.93
CA ASP A 41 9.66 -23.35 20.80
C ASP A 41 10.10 -22.32 21.85
N THR A 42 9.27 -21.32 22.11
CA THR A 42 9.53 -20.33 23.18
C THR A 42 9.46 -20.96 24.57
N LEU A 43 8.56 -21.92 24.79
CA LEU A 43 8.45 -22.65 26.04
C LEU A 43 9.71 -23.52 26.27
N ALA A 44 10.22 -24.18 25.22
CA ALA A 44 11.44 -24.97 25.30
C ALA A 44 12.65 -24.10 25.68
N LEU A 45 12.80 -22.90 25.10
CA LEU A 45 13.85 -21.94 25.47
C LEU A 45 13.74 -21.46 26.93
N ILE A 46 12.51 -21.21 27.40
CA ILE A 46 12.28 -20.81 28.82
C ILE A 46 12.62 -21.95 29.76
N VAL A 47 12.26 -23.18 29.44
CA VAL A 47 12.53 -24.39 30.24
C VAL A 47 14.04 -24.62 30.33
N GLU A 48 14.74 -24.54 29.21
CA GLU A 48 16.21 -24.67 29.13
C GLU A 48 16.89 -23.57 29.97
N ALA A 49 16.46 -22.32 29.83
CA ALA A 49 17.00 -21.18 30.58
C ALA A 49 16.77 -21.28 32.10
N LEU A 50 15.67 -21.93 32.53
CA LEU A 50 15.35 -22.19 33.93
C LEU A 50 16.08 -23.43 34.50
N GLY A 51 16.64 -24.28 33.65
CA GLY A 51 17.30 -25.52 34.04
C GLY A 51 16.37 -26.52 34.76
N VAL A 52 15.05 -26.51 34.46
CA VAL A 52 14.05 -27.36 35.11
C VAL A 52 13.89 -28.69 34.38
N THR A 53 13.91 -29.80 35.14
CA THR A 53 13.70 -31.16 34.65
C THR A 53 12.73 -31.92 35.56
N GLY A 54 12.16 -33.03 35.07
CA GLY A 54 11.23 -33.87 35.84
C GLY A 54 9.90 -33.18 36.16
N ALA A 55 9.33 -33.42 37.34
CA ALA A 55 8.00 -32.95 37.71
C ALA A 55 7.75 -31.42 37.47
N PRO A 56 8.68 -30.49 37.78
CA PRO A 56 8.51 -29.07 37.49
C PRO A 56 8.42 -28.75 35.98
N TYR A 57 9.09 -29.55 35.14
CA TYR A 57 8.97 -29.46 33.67
C TYR A 57 7.58 -29.88 33.21
N ASP A 58 7.11 -31.06 33.66
CA ASP A 58 5.80 -31.60 33.31
C ASP A 58 4.66 -30.66 33.76
N GLU A 59 4.78 -30.09 34.97
CA GLU A 59 3.84 -29.08 35.47
C GLU A 59 3.80 -27.83 34.58
N LEU A 60 4.95 -27.30 34.13
CA LEU A 60 5.03 -26.08 33.33
C LEU A 60 4.45 -26.32 31.92
N VAL A 61 4.76 -27.46 31.31
CA VAL A 61 4.23 -27.88 30.00
C VAL A 61 2.74 -28.11 30.09
N SER A 62 2.26 -28.83 31.12
CA SER A 62 0.85 -29.08 31.34
C SER A 62 0.06 -27.80 31.57
N ALA A 63 0.59 -26.85 32.35
CA ALA A 63 -0.02 -25.55 32.58
C ALA A 63 -0.10 -24.71 31.31
N ALA A 64 0.94 -24.76 30.46
CA ALA A 64 0.95 -24.08 29.17
C ALA A 64 -0.08 -24.71 28.20
N ASP A 65 -0.21 -26.04 28.18
CA ASP A 65 -1.19 -26.75 27.36
C ASP A 65 -2.63 -26.56 27.84
N GLN A 66 -2.85 -26.52 29.16
CA GLN A 66 -4.15 -26.18 29.74
C GLN A 66 -4.54 -24.74 29.44
N ALA A 67 -3.58 -23.80 29.50
CA ALA A 67 -3.82 -22.40 29.15
C ALA A 67 -4.16 -22.24 27.66
N ARG A 68 -3.63 -23.12 26.80
CA ARG A 68 -4.01 -23.20 25.37
C ARG A 68 -5.39 -23.78 25.12
N ARG A 69 -5.85 -24.73 25.96
CA ARG A 69 -7.14 -25.44 25.82
C ARG A 69 -8.34 -24.73 26.44
N ARG A 70 -8.14 -23.79 27.38
CA ARG A 70 -9.22 -22.98 27.98
C ARG A 70 -9.69 -21.94 26.95
N GLY A 71 -10.98 -22.00 26.54
CA GLY A 71 -11.64 -21.05 25.67
C GLY A 71 -11.65 -19.61 26.21
N PRO A 72 -12.05 -18.61 25.42
CA PRO A 72 -11.91 -17.18 25.77
C PRO A 72 -12.71 -16.78 27.01
N SER A 73 -12.05 -16.02 27.90
CA SER A 73 -12.74 -15.23 28.95
C SER A 73 -13.30 -13.94 28.34
N PRO A 74 -14.39 -13.36 28.88
CA PRO A 74 -15.11 -12.24 28.28
C PRO A 74 -14.36 -10.91 28.18
N THR A 75 -13.08 -10.84 28.52
CA THR A 75 -12.22 -9.63 28.48
C THR A 75 -11.06 -9.70 27.52
N ASP A 76 -10.96 -10.73 26.69
CA ASP A 76 -9.92 -10.84 25.68
C ASP A 76 -10.34 -10.10 24.39
N VAL A 77 -9.78 -8.93 24.18
CA VAL A 77 -9.73 -8.24 22.87
C VAL A 77 -9.07 -9.19 21.88
N ALA A 78 -9.81 -9.55 20.85
CA ALA A 78 -9.52 -10.59 19.88
C ALA A 78 -8.11 -10.49 19.29
N SER A 79 -7.33 -11.58 19.42
CA SER A 79 -6.20 -11.87 18.52
C SER A 79 -6.76 -12.29 17.15
N PRO A 80 -6.19 -11.81 16.02
CA PRO A 80 -6.73 -12.04 14.69
C PRO A 80 -6.33 -13.43 14.17
N SER A 81 -7.05 -14.50 14.49
CA SER A 81 -6.89 -15.81 13.82
C SER A 81 -7.91 -16.89 14.18
N GLU A 82 -9.22 -16.61 14.25
CA GLU A 82 -10.25 -17.67 14.28
C GLU A 82 -11.56 -17.29 13.54
N PHE A 83 -11.45 -16.43 12.53
CA PHE A 83 -12.47 -16.40 11.50
C PHE A 83 -11.98 -17.25 10.33
N PRO A 84 -12.85 -18.07 9.68
CA PRO A 84 -12.47 -18.67 8.41
C PRO A 84 -11.91 -17.56 7.52
N ALA A 85 -10.68 -17.72 7.05
CA ALA A 85 -10.02 -16.70 6.23
C ALA A 85 -10.89 -16.51 4.99
N HIS A 86 -11.65 -15.40 4.95
CA HIS A 86 -12.46 -15.08 3.78
C HIS A 86 -11.53 -14.95 2.57
N PRO A 87 -11.86 -15.57 1.44
CA PRO A 87 -10.99 -15.56 0.28
C PRO A 87 -10.77 -14.13 -0.21
N ASN A 88 -9.53 -13.75 -0.49
CA ASN A 88 -9.20 -12.45 -1.06
C ASN A 88 -7.83 -12.48 -1.73
N ASN A 89 -7.61 -11.51 -2.63
CA ASN A 89 -6.33 -11.24 -3.25
C ASN A 89 -5.88 -9.79 -3.01
N LEU A 90 -6.37 -9.15 -1.94
CA LEU A 90 -6.04 -7.76 -1.63
C LEU A 90 -4.53 -7.56 -1.46
N PRO A 91 -3.95 -6.54 -2.10
CA PRO A 91 -2.58 -6.14 -1.86
C PRO A 91 -2.39 -5.76 -0.38
N ILE A 92 -1.37 -6.31 0.28
CA ILE A 92 -1.09 -5.98 1.68
C ILE A 92 -0.41 -4.61 1.73
N ALA A 93 -0.97 -3.67 2.49
CA ALA A 93 -0.37 -2.36 2.69
C ALA A 93 0.95 -2.46 3.48
N ARG A 94 2.00 -1.79 2.99
CA ARG A 94 3.32 -1.74 3.67
C ARG A 94 3.49 -0.55 4.58
N THR A 95 2.69 0.47 4.38
CA THR A 95 2.74 1.73 5.11
C THR A 95 1.39 1.99 5.76
N THR A 96 1.40 2.75 6.84
CA THR A 96 0.20 3.19 7.56
C THR A 96 -0.77 3.91 6.64
N PHE A 97 -2.08 3.69 6.88
CA PHE A 97 -3.16 4.43 6.24
C PHE A 97 -3.43 5.66 7.12
N VAL A 98 -3.25 6.87 6.59
CA VAL A 98 -3.25 8.10 7.39
C VAL A 98 -4.19 9.14 6.80
N GLY A 99 -4.97 9.79 7.66
CA GLY A 99 -5.74 10.99 7.36
C GLY A 99 -6.95 10.78 6.44
N ARG A 100 -7.52 9.56 6.39
CA ARG A 100 -8.63 9.16 5.52
C ARG A 100 -9.74 8.41 6.27
N ASP A 101 -9.79 8.51 7.58
CA ASP A 101 -10.78 7.78 8.40
C ASP A 101 -12.22 8.16 8.02
N GLN A 102 -12.46 9.44 7.72
CA GLN A 102 -13.77 9.91 7.29
C GLN A 102 -14.13 9.38 5.89
N ASP A 103 -13.22 9.47 4.91
CA ASP A 103 -13.44 8.93 3.55
C ASP A 103 -13.70 7.41 3.62
N LEU A 104 -12.96 6.70 4.47
CA LEU A 104 -13.10 5.26 4.68
C LEU A 104 -14.49 4.91 5.21
N ALA A 105 -14.95 5.60 6.24
CA ALA A 105 -16.28 5.40 6.82
C ALA A 105 -17.39 5.74 5.82
N GLU A 106 -17.26 6.85 5.09
CA GLU A 106 -18.24 7.29 4.10
C GLU A 106 -18.35 6.32 2.92
N VAL A 107 -17.21 5.91 2.34
CA VAL A 107 -17.19 4.96 1.22
C VAL A 107 -17.72 3.60 1.63
N THR A 108 -17.39 3.14 2.84
CA THR A 108 -17.93 1.88 3.38
C THR A 108 -19.45 1.96 3.53
N ALA A 109 -19.97 3.06 4.08
CA ALA A 109 -21.41 3.28 4.23
C ALA A 109 -22.13 3.38 2.86
N LEU A 110 -21.53 4.06 1.88
CA LEU A 110 -22.07 4.14 0.52
C LEU A 110 -22.19 2.77 -0.13
N LEU A 111 -21.22 1.88 0.06
CA LEU A 111 -21.27 0.50 -0.45
C LEU A 111 -22.33 -0.36 0.24
N ASP A 112 -22.82 -0.01 1.42
CA ASP A 112 -23.95 -0.69 2.04
C ASP A 112 -25.29 -0.38 1.34
N HIS A 113 -25.40 0.81 0.74
CA HIS A 113 -26.60 1.29 0.06
C HIS A 113 -26.55 1.12 -1.46
N HIS A 114 -25.35 1.15 -2.05
CA HIS A 114 -25.16 1.07 -3.49
C HIS A 114 -24.39 -0.18 -3.89
N ARG A 115 -24.79 -0.81 -4.99
CA ARG A 115 -24.13 -2.00 -5.51
C ARG A 115 -22.94 -1.67 -6.41
N LEU A 116 -22.88 -0.45 -6.91
CA LEU A 116 -21.79 0.10 -7.68
C LEU A 116 -21.42 1.47 -7.12
N LEU A 117 -20.17 1.61 -6.75
CA LEU A 117 -19.58 2.86 -6.30
C LEU A 117 -18.29 3.11 -7.07
N THR A 118 -18.16 4.28 -7.66
CA THR A 118 -16.93 4.70 -8.34
C THR A 118 -16.24 5.81 -7.57
N LEU A 119 -15.01 5.55 -7.12
CA LEU A 119 -14.11 6.55 -6.55
C LEU A 119 -13.47 7.34 -7.69
N VAL A 120 -13.84 8.61 -7.82
CA VAL A 120 -13.32 9.51 -8.84
C VAL A 120 -12.35 10.49 -8.24
N GLY A 121 -11.25 10.80 -8.94
CA GLY A 121 -10.29 11.81 -8.49
C GLY A 121 -9.01 11.83 -9.32
N SER A 122 -8.17 12.84 -9.07
CA SER A 122 -6.90 13.01 -9.77
C SER A 122 -5.92 11.86 -9.50
N GLY A 123 -4.90 11.71 -10.36
CA GLY A 123 -3.78 10.79 -10.11
C GLY A 123 -3.06 11.14 -8.81
N GLY A 124 -2.61 10.13 -8.07
CA GLY A 124 -1.88 10.31 -6.82
C GLY A 124 -2.72 10.72 -5.60
N VAL A 125 -4.06 10.89 -5.73
CA VAL A 125 -4.93 11.29 -4.62
C VAL A 125 -5.22 10.16 -3.63
N GLY A 126 -4.91 8.90 -3.98
CA GLY A 126 -5.03 7.74 -3.09
C GLY A 126 -6.28 6.89 -3.29
N LYS A 127 -6.95 6.93 -4.45
CA LYS A 127 -8.14 6.12 -4.79
C LYS A 127 -7.92 4.62 -4.55
N THR A 128 -6.89 4.05 -5.17
CA THR A 128 -6.49 2.64 -5.02
C THR A 128 -6.27 2.26 -3.57
N ARG A 129 -5.58 3.12 -2.82
CA ARG A 129 -5.26 2.85 -1.42
C ARG A 129 -6.50 2.84 -0.54
N LEU A 130 -7.43 3.78 -0.77
CA LEU A 130 -8.72 3.81 -0.10
C LEU A 130 -9.56 2.59 -0.46
N ALA A 131 -9.62 2.21 -1.75
CA ALA A 131 -10.37 1.03 -2.20
C ALA A 131 -9.86 -0.27 -1.55
N ILE A 132 -8.55 -0.46 -1.44
CA ILE A 132 -7.94 -1.61 -0.76
C ILE A 132 -8.31 -1.61 0.73
N GLN A 133 -8.26 -0.45 1.40
CA GLN A 133 -8.59 -0.34 2.82
C GLN A 133 -10.07 -0.63 3.09
N VAL A 134 -10.98 -0.09 2.26
CA VAL A 134 -12.41 -0.41 2.28
C VAL A 134 -12.63 -1.90 2.08
N GLY A 135 -11.95 -2.50 1.10
CA GLY A 135 -12.01 -3.95 0.85
C GLY A 135 -11.58 -4.77 2.06
N ALA A 136 -10.53 -4.35 2.75
CA ALA A 136 -10.04 -5.03 3.96
C ALA A 136 -11.06 -4.96 5.12
N GLU A 137 -11.74 -3.82 5.30
CA GLU A 137 -12.80 -3.69 6.31
C GLU A 137 -14.04 -4.53 5.97
N LEU A 138 -14.42 -4.56 4.69
CA LEU A 138 -15.59 -5.31 4.23
C LEU A 138 -15.38 -6.82 4.21
N LEU A 139 -14.15 -7.30 4.22
CA LEU A 139 -13.81 -8.72 4.06
C LEU A 139 -14.61 -9.64 4.99
N ARG A 140 -14.80 -9.25 6.24
CA ARG A 140 -15.57 -10.02 7.24
C ARG A 140 -17.07 -10.14 6.95
N HIS A 141 -17.61 -9.27 6.10
CA HIS A 141 -19.05 -9.23 5.78
C HIS A 141 -19.41 -9.99 4.49
N TYR A 142 -18.38 -10.41 3.70
CA TYR A 142 -18.55 -11.05 2.42
C TYR A 142 -17.94 -12.46 2.41
N PRO A 143 -18.76 -13.52 2.56
CA PRO A 143 -18.28 -14.90 2.70
C PRO A 143 -17.54 -15.41 1.45
N ASP A 144 -17.89 -14.94 0.26
CA ASP A 144 -17.17 -15.28 -0.97
C ASP A 144 -16.00 -14.31 -1.27
N GLY A 145 -15.72 -13.39 -0.33
CA GLY A 145 -14.50 -12.60 -0.29
C GLY A 145 -14.52 -11.24 -0.94
N VAL A 146 -13.33 -10.67 -1.04
CA VAL A 146 -13.06 -9.38 -1.71
C VAL A 146 -11.96 -9.60 -2.74
N TRP A 147 -12.23 -9.20 -3.99
CA TRP A 147 -11.37 -9.50 -5.12
C TRP A 147 -10.91 -8.22 -5.80
N PHE A 148 -9.60 -8.02 -5.81
CA PHE A 148 -8.94 -6.88 -6.42
C PHE A 148 -8.53 -7.22 -7.85
N VAL A 149 -8.93 -6.37 -8.79
CA VAL A 149 -8.64 -6.48 -10.22
C VAL A 149 -7.92 -5.21 -10.64
N ASP A 150 -6.63 -5.29 -10.92
CA ASP A 150 -5.82 -4.17 -11.40
C ASP A 150 -5.83 -4.13 -12.92
N PHE A 151 -6.37 -3.06 -13.49
CA PHE A 151 -6.38 -2.84 -14.93
C PHE A 151 -5.20 -2.02 -15.44
N ALA A 152 -4.37 -1.44 -14.55
CA ALA A 152 -3.23 -0.64 -14.99
C ALA A 152 -2.29 -1.35 -15.99
N PRO A 153 -2.03 -2.68 -15.87
CA PRO A 153 -1.12 -3.37 -16.79
C PRO A 153 -1.69 -3.63 -18.19
N ILE A 154 -3.01 -3.54 -18.38
CA ILE A 154 -3.64 -3.89 -19.65
C ILE A 154 -3.79 -2.66 -20.56
N THR A 155 -3.47 -2.83 -21.84
CA THR A 155 -3.64 -1.81 -22.87
C THR A 155 -4.77 -2.16 -23.84
N ASP A 156 -5.09 -3.46 -23.95
CA ASP A 156 -6.18 -3.95 -24.79
C ASP A 156 -7.47 -4.11 -23.96
N PRO A 157 -8.53 -3.35 -24.23
CA PRO A 157 -9.80 -3.45 -23.54
C PRO A 157 -10.43 -4.85 -23.56
N GLN A 158 -10.12 -5.68 -24.57
CA GLN A 158 -10.64 -7.05 -24.67
C GLN A 158 -10.13 -7.96 -23.54
N LEU A 159 -9.03 -7.59 -22.87
CA LEU A 159 -8.45 -8.35 -21.77
C LEU A 159 -9.17 -8.13 -20.42
N VAL A 160 -10.05 -7.12 -20.29
CA VAL A 160 -10.73 -6.79 -19.02
C VAL A 160 -11.44 -8.00 -18.42
N ALA A 161 -12.21 -8.74 -19.25
CA ALA A 161 -12.89 -9.94 -18.76
C ALA A 161 -11.90 -11.04 -18.35
N SER A 162 -10.85 -11.27 -19.13
CA SER A 162 -9.85 -12.31 -18.85
C SER A 162 -9.07 -12.03 -17.55
N VAL A 163 -8.66 -10.77 -17.33
CA VAL A 163 -7.98 -10.36 -16.09
C VAL A 163 -8.92 -10.49 -14.89
N THR A 164 -10.19 -10.12 -15.05
CA THR A 164 -11.20 -10.27 -13.99
C THR A 164 -11.43 -11.76 -13.64
N ALA A 165 -11.57 -12.64 -14.65
CA ALA A 165 -11.72 -14.07 -14.43
C ALA A 165 -10.49 -14.67 -13.73
N HIS A 166 -9.29 -14.25 -14.13
CA HIS A 166 -8.05 -14.68 -13.51
C HIS A 166 -7.97 -14.26 -12.03
N ALA A 167 -8.30 -13.00 -11.73
CA ALA A 167 -8.33 -12.48 -10.36
C ALA A 167 -9.31 -13.27 -9.47
N LEU A 168 -10.46 -13.69 -10.04
CA LEU A 168 -11.47 -14.52 -9.36
C LEU A 168 -11.08 -16.00 -9.23
N GLY A 169 -9.94 -16.43 -9.79
CA GLY A 169 -9.51 -17.83 -9.81
C GLY A 169 -10.41 -18.73 -10.67
N MET A 170 -11.09 -18.16 -11.68
CA MET A 170 -11.94 -18.93 -12.57
C MET A 170 -11.10 -19.76 -13.55
N SER A 171 -11.38 -21.06 -13.64
CA SER A 171 -10.81 -21.90 -14.69
C SER A 171 -11.49 -21.61 -16.02
N GLN A 172 -10.71 -21.49 -17.10
CA GLN A 172 -11.26 -21.32 -18.45
C GLN A 172 -12.15 -22.52 -18.82
N GLN A 173 -13.41 -22.28 -19.03
CA GLN A 173 -14.33 -23.29 -19.60
C GLN A 173 -14.22 -23.26 -21.12
N GLN A 174 -13.87 -24.39 -21.72
CA GLN A 174 -13.84 -24.53 -23.17
C GLN A 174 -15.23 -24.24 -23.77
N GLY A 175 -15.29 -23.31 -24.74
CA GLY A 175 -16.49 -23.05 -25.56
C GLY A 175 -17.40 -21.93 -25.08
N ARG A 176 -17.11 -21.22 -23.98
CA ARG A 176 -17.84 -20.00 -23.58
C ARG A 176 -16.95 -18.78 -23.59
N ARG A 177 -17.51 -17.64 -24.00
CA ARG A 177 -16.84 -16.35 -23.88
C ARG A 177 -16.71 -15.99 -22.40
N VAL A 178 -15.54 -15.46 -22.01
CA VAL A 178 -15.20 -15.16 -20.61
C VAL A 178 -16.11 -14.08 -20.03
N ASP A 179 -16.46 -13.06 -20.83
CA ASP A 179 -17.38 -11.97 -20.47
C ASP A 179 -18.79 -12.46 -20.12
N GLU A 180 -19.28 -13.53 -20.76
CA GLU A 180 -20.57 -14.17 -20.46
C GLU A 180 -20.50 -15.15 -19.29
N ALA A 181 -19.33 -15.74 -19.05
CA ALA A 181 -19.11 -16.71 -17.97
C ALA A 181 -19.05 -16.04 -16.59
N ILE A 182 -18.41 -14.87 -16.47
CA ILE A 182 -18.23 -14.14 -15.20
C ILE A 182 -19.56 -13.85 -14.51
N PRO A 183 -20.57 -13.18 -15.16
CA PRO A 183 -21.85 -12.89 -14.53
C PRO A 183 -22.57 -14.15 -14.05
N THR A 184 -22.50 -15.23 -14.85
CA THR A 184 -23.12 -16.52 -14.50
C THR A 184 -22.47 -17.17 -13.28
N TRP A 185 -21.13 -17.13 -13.19
CA TRP A 185 -20.36 -17.66 -12.06
C TRP A 185 -20.62 -16.87 -10.77
N LEU A 186 -20.80 -15.55 -10.89
CA LEU A 186 -21.08 -14.65 -9.79
C LEU A 186 -22.51 -14.71 -9.27
N LYS A 187 -23.46 -15.29 -9.99
CA LYS A 187 -24.92 -15.24 -9.75
C LYS A 187 -25.34 -15.60 -8.31
N ARG A 188 -24.62 -16.52 -7.66
CA ARG A 188 -24.89 -16.99 -6.29
C ARG A 188 -23.82 -16.58 -5.28
N LYS A 189 -22.95 -15.67 -5.67
CA LYS A 189 -21.83 -15.22 -4.83
C LYS A 189 -22.18 -13.94 -4.09
N ARG A 190 -21.70 -13.84 -2.85
CA ARG A 190 -21.77 -12.63 -2.03
C ARG A 190 -20.34 -12.12 -1.78
N LEU A 191 -19.87 -11.25 -2.66
CA LEU A 191 -18.50 -10.74 -2.67
C LEU A 191 -18.42 -9.26 -3.10
N VAL A 192 -17.26 -8.66 -2.90
CA VAL A 192 -16.92 -7.34 -3.42
C VAL A 192 -15.86 -7.49 -4.53
N LEU A 193 -16.08 -6.83 -5.66
CA LEU A 193 -15.09 -6.63 -6.72
C LEU A 193 -14.52 -5.22 -6.60
N ILE A 194 -13.21 -5.09 -6.60
CA ILE A 194 -12.52 -3.81 -6.70
C ILE A 194 -11.92 -3.74 -8.10
N PHE A 195 -12.45 -2.85 -8.95
CA PHE A 195 -11.94 -2.56 -10.29
C PHE A 195 -11.04 -1.33 -10.23
N ASP A 196 -9.72 -1.55 -10.21
CA ASP A 196 -8.75 -0.47 -10.05
C ASP A 196 -8.19 0.02 -11.39
N ASN A 197 -7.97 1.33 -11.51
CA ASN A 197 -7.45 2.00 -12.70
C ASN A 197 -8.31 1.78 -13.97
N SER A 198 -9.62 1.99 -13.87
CA SER A 198 -10.56 1.73 -14.97
C SER A 198 -10.53 2.77 -16.09
N GLU A 199 -9.84 3.91 -15.93
CA GLU A 199 -9.94 5.07 -16.81
C GLU A 199 -9.58 4.83 -18.27
N HIS A 200 -8.64 3.93 -18.56
CA HIS A 200 -8.18 3.65 -19.94
C HIS A 200 -8.94 2.50 -20.61
N VAL A 201 -9.74 1.76 -19.85
CA VAL A 201 -10.61 0.65 -20.32
C VAL A 201 -12.07 0.84 -19.88
N LEU A 202 -12.49 2.09 -19.78
CA LEU A 202 -13.72 2.52 -19.13
C LEU A 202 -14.96 1.84 -19.71
N GLU A 203 -15.13 1.87 -21.03
CA GLU A 203 -16.32 1.33 -21.71
C GLU A 203 -16.46 -0.18 -21.48
N THR A 204 -15.34 -0.92 -21.57
CA THR A 204 -15.37 -2.37 -21.37
C THR A 204 -15.59 -2.73 -19.91
N THR A 205 -15.00 -1.96 -18.98
CA THR A 205 -15.23 -2.12 -17.54
C THR A 205 -16.69 -1.81 -17.19
N ALA A 206 -17.26 -0.76 -17.75
CA ALA A 206 -18.67 -0.38 -17.58
C ALA A 206 -19.61 -1.50 -18.07
N ALA A 207 -19.38 -2.03 -19.28
CA ALA A 207 -20.16 -3.11 -19.83
C ALA A 207 -20.08 -4.40 -18.98
N LEU A 208 -18.89 -4.75 -18.49
CA LEU A 208 -18.72 -5.92 -17.61
C LEU A 208 -19.42 -5.70 -16.25
N ALA A 209 -19.28 -4.51 -15.66
CA ALA A 209 -19.93 -4.15 -14.40
C ALA A 209 -21.46 -4.23 -14.53
N ASP A 210 -22.03 -3.67 -15.60
CA ASP A 210 -23.46 -3.73 -15.86
C ASP A 210 -23.98 -5.17 -16.02
N ALA A 211 -23.28 -6.01 -16.78
CA ALA A 211 -23.62 -7.41 -16.96
C ALA A 211 -23.57 -8.22 -15.64
N ILE A 212 -22.58 -7.94 -14.78
CA ILE A 212 -22.48 -8.56 -13.45
C ILE A 212 -23.66 -8.12 -12.59
N LEU A 213 -23.94 -6.82 -12.52
CA LEU A 213 -24.98 -6.26 -11.66
C LEU A 213 -26.38 -6.65 -12.10
N ALA A 214 -26.62 -6.89 -13.39
CA ALA A 214 -27.86 -7.42 -13.92
C ALA A 214 -28.14 -8.87 -13.48
N THR A 215 -27.08 -9.65 -13.24
CA THR A 215 -27.20 -11.10 -13.00
C THR A 215 -26.99 -11.49 -11.53
N ALA A 216 -26.02 -10.85 -10.84
CA ALA A 216 -25.57 -11.22 -9.50
C ALA A 216 -26.05 -10.19 -8.47
N ARG A 217 -27.06 -10.55 -7.66
CA ARG A 217 -27.75 -9.62 -6.73
C ARG A 217 -26.89 -9.21 -5.54
N ASP A 218 -26.05 -10.13 -5.03
CA ASP A 218 -25.29 -9.95 -3.79
C ASP A 218 -23.82 -9.57 -4.06
N VAL A 219 -23.49 -9.23 -5.30
CA VAL A 219 -22.19 -8.68 -5.69
C VAL A 219 -22.22 -7.16 -5.59
N ARG A 220 -21.15 -6.58 -5.02
CA ARG A 220 -20.89 -5.15 -5.03
C ARG A 220 -19.62 -4.85 -5.80
N ILE A 221 -19.58 -3.71 -6.45
CA ILE A 221 -18.44 -3.26 -7.25
C ILE A 221 -17.98 -1.90 -6.72
N LEU A 222 -16.69 -1.81 -6.40
CA LEU A 222 -15.99 -0.57 -6.09
C LEU A 222 -15.00 -0.29 -7.20
N ALA A 223 -15.26 0.69 -8.04
CA ALA A 223 -14.35 1.08 -9.10
C ALA A 223 -13.49 2.28 -8.69
N THR A 224 -12.27 2.35 -9.19
CA THR A 224 -11.44 3.56 -9.14
C THR A 224 -11.15 4.05 -10.55
N SER A 225 -11.34 5.34 -10.78
CA SER A 225 -11.16 5.95 -12.10
C SER A 225 -10.92 7.46 -11.98
N ARG A 226 -10.56 8.10 -13.08
CA ARG A 226 -10.52 9.58 -13.18
C ARG A 226 -11.89 10.16 -13.51
N GLN A 227 -12.82 9.33 -13.99
CA GLN A 227 -14.19 9.69 -14.33
C GLN A 227 -15.14 8.54 -14.01
N ALA A 228 -16.45 8.83 -13.90
CA ALA A 228 -17.46 7.84 -13.64
C ALA A 228 -17.57 6.81 -14.79
N LEU A 229 -18.07 5.61 -14.48
CA LEU A 229 -18.38 4.57 -15.48
C LEU A 229 -19.62 4.92 -16.31
N ASN A 230 -20.47 5.80 -15.79
CA ASN A 230 -21.72 6.28 -16.42
C ASN A 230 -22.74 5.15 -16.74
N ILE A 231 -22.90 4.23 -15.80
CA ILE A 231 -23.92 3.17 -15.92
C ILE A 231 -25.02 3.33 -14.86
N SER A 232 -26.17 2.71 -15.11
CA SER A 232 -27.35 2.83 -14.25
C SER A 232 -27.07 2.29 -12.84
N GLY A 233 -27.49 3.05 -11.82
CA GLY A 233 -27.33 2.68 -10.41
C GLY A 233 -25.92 2.93 -9.84
N GLU A 234 -25.05 3.58 -10.60
CA GLU A 234 -23.74 4.02 -10.12
C GLU A 234 -23.88 5.15 -9.10
N ALA A 235 -23.26 4.99 -7.94
CA ALA A 235 -22.93 6.08 -7.04
C ALA A 235 -21.51 6.56 -7.32
N VAL A 236 -21.28 7.87 -7.24
CA VAL A 236 -19.96 8.45 -7.50
C VAL A 236 -19.49 9.19 -6.24
N HIS A 237 -18.32 8.83 -5.74
CA HIS A 237 -17.65 9.52 -4.65
C HIS A 237 -16.41 10.25 -5.17
N GLN A 238 -16.43 11.58 -5.08
CA GLN A 238 -15.32 12.42 -5.50
C GLN A 238 -14.27 12.49 -4.39
N LEU A 239 -13.16 11.75 -4.53
CA LEU A 239 -12.09 11.74 -3.56
C LEU A 239 -11.27 13.04 -3.65
N ALA A 240 -11.36 13.87 -2.62
CA ALA A 240 -10.59 15.09 -2.49
C ALA A 240 -9.13 14.77 -2.05
N PRO A 241 -8.16 15.68 -2.25
CA PRO A 241 -6.87 15.63 -1.58
C PRO A 241 -7.01 15.61 -0.05
N LEU A 242 -5.93 15.25 0.66
CA LEU A 242 -5.91 15.32 2.12
C LEU A 242 -6.10 16.77 2.60
N ALA A 243 -6.79 16.89 3.73
CA ALA A 243 -7.00 18.18 4.35
C ALA A 243 -5.67 18.85 4.70
N VAL A 244 -5.55 20.13 4.37
CA VAL A 244 -4.44 21.02 4.71
C VAL A 244 -4.94 22.19 5.55
N PRO A 245 -4.14 22.77 6.46
CA PRO A 245 -4.53 23.97 7.19
C PRO A 245 -4.69 25.16 6.24
N ALA A 246 -5.74 25.96 6.43
CA ALA A 246 -5.97 27.18 5.63
C ALA A 246 -4.82 28.19 5.83
N GLU A 247 -4.40 28.38 7.08
CA GLU A 247 -3.26 29.18 7.49
C GLU A 247 -2.24 28.32 8.23
N ALA A 248 -0.96 28.51 7.92
CA ALA A 248 0.12 27.75 8.56
C ALA A 248 0.78 28.52 9.72
N ALA A 249 0.57 29.86 9.79
CA ALA A 249 1.26 30.71 10.76
C ALA A 249 0.86 30.37 12.21
N GLY A 250 1.87 30.12 13.06
CA GLY A 250 1.67 29.87 14.48
C GLY A 250 1.07 28.52 14.84
N LEU A 251 0.98 27.58 13.89
CA LEU A 251 0.38 26.26 14.08
C LEU A 251 1.25 25.39 15.01
N LYS A 252 0.65 24.87 16.07
CA LYS A 252 1.31 23.93 16.99
C LYS A 252 1.24 22.49 16.46
N THR A 253 2.13 21.65 16.95
CA THR A 253 2.25 20.24 16.52
C THR A 253 0.94 19.48 16.64
N ASP A 254 0.26 19.54 17.80
CA ASP A 254 -0.98 18.78 18.03
C ASP A 254 -2.13 19.26 17.12
N GLU A 255 -2.16 20.53 16.77
CA GLU A 255 -3.14 21.08 15.86
C GLU A 255 -2.79 20.71 14.41
N ALA A 256 -1.51 20.79 14.03
CA ALA A 256 -1.03 20.43 12.71
C ALA A 256 -1.30 18.97 12.37
N LEU A 257 -1.14 18.03 13.32
CA LEU A 257 -1.39 16.61 13.14
C LEU A 257 -2.87 16.25 12.92
N ARG A 258 -3.83 17.15 13.19
CA ARG A 258 -5.24 16.93 12.84
C ARG A 258 -5.50 17.03 11.33
N TYR A 259 -4.59 17.63 10.58
CA TYR A 259 -4.67 17.69 9.13
C TYR A 259 -4.01 16.46 8.51
N GLY A 260 -4.77 15.66 7.75
CA GLY A 260 -4.30 14.41 7.16
C GLY A 260 -3.03 14.56 6.31
N ALA A 261 -2.87 15.70 5.62
CA ALA A 261 -1.67 15.97 4.83
C ALA A 261 -0.42 16.11 5.70
N VAL A 262 -0.52 16.80 6.84
CA VAL A 262 0.61 17.00 7.78
C VAL A 262 0.91 15.68 8.52
N ALA A 263 -0.11 14.96 8.94
CA ALA A 263 0.04 13.65 9.56
C ALA A 263 0.75 12.66 8.61
N LEU A 264 0.36 12.63 7.34
CA LEU A 264 1.02 11.80 6.32
C LEU A 264 2.49 12.21 6.12
N PHE A 265 2.76 13.51 5.98
CA PHE A 265 4.13 14.00 5.85
C PHE A 265 4.99 13.58 7.04
N ALA A 266 4.48 13.78 8.27
CA ALA A 266 5.21 13.44 9.50
C ALA A 266 5.52 11.94 9.59
N ASP A 267 4.55 11.07 9.30
CA ASP A 267 4.71 9.62 9.30
C ASP A 267 5.77 9.16 8.26
N ARG A 268 5.70 9.70 7.04
CA ARG A 268 6.64 9.34 5.96
C ARG A 268 8.04 9.92 6.20
N ALA A 269 8.15 11.15 6.73
CA ALA A 269 9.41 11.77 7.07
C ALA A 269 10.12 11.02 8.20
N ALA A 270 9.39 10.60 9.26
CA ALA A 270 9.93 9.79 10.35
C ALA A 270 10.37 8.39 9.87
N THR A 271 9.66 7.80 8.90
CA THR A 271 10.07 6.54 8.27
C THR A 271 11.32 6.72 7.42
N ALA A 272 11.44 7.85 6.70
CA ALA A 272 12.60 8.15 5.86
C ALA A 272 13.84 8.50 6.68
N ASP A 273 13.69 9.30 7.74
CA ASP A 273 14.77 9.67 8.67
C ASP A 273 14.27 9.58 10.12
N THR A 274 14.76 8.61 10.87
CA THR A 274 14.39 8.39 12.28
C THR A 274 14.69 9.57 13.21
N ARG A 275 15.52 10.52 12.76
CA ARG A 275 15.83 11.76 13.50
C ARG A 275 14.77 12.84 13.30
N PHE A 276 13.90 12.68 12.29
CA PHE A 276 12.84 13.63 12.05
C PHE A 276 11.75 13.49 13.11
N VAL A 277 11.44 14.61 13.75
CA VAL A 277 10.31 14.76 14.68
C VAL A 277 9.56 16.04 14.30
N LEU A 278 8.24 15.92 14.16
CA LEU A 278 7.40 17.12 14.04
C LEU A 278 7.36 17.82 15.39
N THR A 279 7.67 19.11 15.39
CA THR A 279 7.73 19.97 16.59
C THR A 279 7.07 21.32 16.28
N ASP A 280 6.74 22.11 17.31
CA ASP A 280 6.17 23.44 17.13
C ASP A 280 7.08 24.35 16.26
N ASN A 281 8.39 24.11 16.28
CA ASN A 281 9.35 24.90 15.50
C ASN A 281 9.29 24.60 13.98
N ASN A 282 8.87 23.43 13.57
CA ASN A 282 8.82 23.03 12.16
C ASN A 282 7.40 22.77 11.64
N ALA A 283 6.39 22.69 12.50
CA ALA A 283 4.99 22.40 12.14
C ALA A 283 4.44 23.39 11.11
N THR A 284 4.70 24.67 11.30
CA THR A 284 4.31 25.74 10.36
C THR A 284 4.90 25.51 8.96
N VAL A 285 6.20 25.17 8.88
CA VAL A 285 6.88 24.96 7.58
C VAL A 285 6.39 23.67 6.91
N VAL A 286 6.17 22.61 7.69
CA VAL A 286 5.60 21.34 7.17
C VAL A 286 4.19 21.57 6.65
N ALA A 287 3.35 22.29 7.38
CA ALA A 287 2.00 22.66 6.95
C ALA A 287 2.02 23.44 5.62
N GLU A 288 2.95 24.40 5.48
CA GLU A 288 3.14 25.15 4.25
C GLU A 288 3.59 24.26 3.08
N ILE A 289 4.50 23.32 3.31
CA ILE A 289 4.87 22.31 2.32
C ILE A 289 3.64 21.54 1.86
N CYS A 290 2.85 20.97 2.79
CA CYS A 290 1.65 20.20 2.49
C CYS A 290 0.62 21.02 1.70
N ARG A 291 0.44 22.30 2.04
CA ARG A 291 -0.46 23.22 1.35
C ARG A 291 -0.01 23.47 -0.10
N ARG A 292 1.28 23.68 -0.33
CA ARG A 292 1.85 23.87 -1.69
C ARG A 292 1.75 22.61 -2.54
N LEU A 293 1.72 21.43 -1.91
CA LEU A 293 1.50 20.15 -2.56
C LEU A 293 0.01 19.83 -2.74
N ASP A 294 -0.89 20.82 -2.53
CA ASP A 294 -2.34 20.71 -2.66
C ASP A 294 -2.95 19.55 -1.85
N GLY A 295 -2.26 19.08 -0.79
CA GLY A 295 -2.67 17.91 -0.02
C GLY A 295 -2.65 16.59 -0.80
N ILE A 296 -1.97 16.51 -1.96
CA ILE A 296 -1.90 15.30 -2.79
C ILE A 296 -0.98 14.27 -2.11
N PRO A 297 -1.50 13.10 -1.68
CA PRO A 297 -0.71 12.11 -0.93
C PRO A 297 0.59 11.72 -1.62
N LEU A 298 0.56 11.39 -2.91
CA LEU A 298 1.77 11.01 -3.65
C LEU A 298 2.82 12.14 -3.65
N ALA A 299 2.37 13.38 -3.82
CA ALA A 299 3.27 14.54 -3.78
C ALA A 299 3.91 14.71 -2.38
N ILE A 300 3.12 14.51 -1.33
CA ILE A 300 3.59 14.57 0.06
C ILE A 300 4.61 13.46 0.35
N GLU A 301 4.36 12.22 -0.10
CA GLU A 301 5.28 11.09 0.08
C GLU A 301 6.62 11.33 -0.63
N LEU A 302 6.58 11.84 -1.87
CA LEU A 302 7.79 12.21 -2.62
C LEU A 302 8.58 13.33 -1.93
N ALA A 303 7.91 14.33 -1.36
CA ALA A 303 8.57 15.40 -0.62
C ALA A 303 9.15 14.91 0.71
N ALA A 304 8.38 14.13 1.48
CA ALA A 304 8.82 13.58 2.76
C ALA A 304 10.06 12.68 2.64
N ALA A 305 10.18 11.89 1.56
CA ALA A 305 11.36 11.06 1.28
C ALA A 305 12.66 11.89 1.16
N ARG A 306 12.58 13.20 0.90
CA ARG A 306 13.74 14.10 0.77
C ARG A 306 14.29 14.62 2.09
N VAL A 307 13.59 14.39 3.20
CA VAL A 307 14.03 14.82 4.54
C VAL A 307 15.35 14.19 4.94
N LYS A 308 15.69 13.01 4.40
CA LYS A 308 17.03 12.40 4.54
C LYS A 308 18.17 13.32 4.06
N MET A 309 17.93 14.17 3.06
CA MET A 309 18.96 14.94 2.34
C MET A 309 18.83 16.44 2.55
N LEU A 310 17.65 16.92 2.90
CA LEU A 310 17.33 18.35 2.97
C LEU A 310 16.68 18.67 4.32
N SER A 311 17.06 19.81 4.90
CA SER A 311 16.30 20.37 6.03
C SER A 311 14.90 20.78 5.55
N ILE A 312 13.93 20.80 6.47
CA ILE A 312 12.55 21.20 6.16
C ILE A 312 12.47 22.59 5.53
N SER A 313 13.28 23.53 6.02
CA SER A 313 13.33 24.90 5.47
C SER A 313 13.87 24.92 4.03
N ASN A 314 14.94 24.16 3.75
CA ASN A 314 15.50 24.05 2.40
C ASN A 314 14.54 23.32 1.44
N LEU A 315 13.79 22.33 1.94
CA LEU A 315 12.75 21.64 1.19
C LEU A 315 11.65 22.63 0.78
N ALA A 316 11.14 23.43 1.71
CA ALA A 316 10.13 24.46 1.47
C ALA A 316 10.61 25.51 0.47
N GLN A 317 11.85 25.98 0.60
CA GLN A 317 12.44 26.97 -0.32
C GLN A 317 12.54 26.41 -1.75
N ARG A 318 13.07 25.20 -1.92
CA ARG A 318 13.23 24.57 -3.24
C ARG A 318 11.89 24.28 -3.92
N LEU A 319 10.87 23.90 -3.16
CA LEU A 319 9.50 23.79 -3.69
C LEU A 319 9.00 25.15 -4.20
N ASN A 320 9.26 26.25 -3.47
CA ASN A 320 8.90 27.61 -3.90
C ASN A 320 9.51 27.98 -5.25
N GLU A 321 10.82 27.81 -5.38
CA GLU A 321 11.55 28.19 -6.59
C GLU A 321 10.99 27.47 -7.83
N ARG A 322 10.68 26.15 -7.71
CA ARG A 322 10.17 25.36 -8.83
C ARG A 322 8.72 25.68 -9.20
N PHE A 323 7.85 25.89 -8.21
CA PHE A 323 6.45 26.25 -8.50
C PHE A 323 6.32 27.64 -9.13
N GLN A 324 7.23 28.57 -8.86
CA GLN A 324 7.27 29.87 -9.54
C GLN A 324 7.57 29.73 -11.04
N PHE A 325 8.45 28.81 -11.44
CA PHE A 325 8.77 28.57 -12.86
C PHE A 325 7.63 27.89 -13.63
N LEU A 326 6.75 27.11 -12.94
CA LEU A 326 5.68 26.33 -13.56
C LEU A 326 4.38 27.10 -13.80
N THR A 327 4.23 28.28 -13.20
CA THR A 327 3.10 29.18 -13.50
C THR A 327 3.10 29.71 -14.94
N GLY A 328 4.22 29.59 -15.68
CA GLY A 328 4.36 29.97 -17.11
C GLY A 328 3.99 28.87 -18.13
N GLY A 329 3.74 27.61 -17.71
CA GLY A 329 3.46 26.50 -18.63
C GLY A 329 1.98 26.35 -19.01
N SER A 330 1.69 25.47 -19.98
CA SER A 330 0.38 25.18 -20.60
C SER A 330 -0.85 25.56 -19.79
N ARG A 331 -1.69 26.46 -20.30
CA ARG A 331 -2.92 26.99 -19.65
C ARG A 331 -4.03 25.95 -19.48
N SER A 332 -3.93 24.77 -20.11
CA SER A 332 -5.02 23.78 -20.17
C SER A 332 -4.96 22.67 -19.12
N ALA A 333 -3.86 22.49 -18.39
CA ALA A 333 -3.75 21.46 -17.35
C ALA A 333 -4.28 21.96 -16.00
N LEU A 334 -5.01 21.09 -15.28
CA LEU A 334 -5.51 21.40 -13.92
C LEU A 334 -4.34 21.70 -12.96
N PRO A 335 -4.46 22.65 -12.03
CA PRO A 335 -3.40 23.05 -11.10
C PRO A 335 -2.76 21.84 -10.38
N ARG A 336 -3.58 20.89 -9.90
CA ARG A 336 -3.12 19.69 -9.17
C ARG A 336 -2.26 18.74 -10.01
N GLN A 337 -2.56 18.61 -11.32
CA GLN A 337 -1.73 17.81 -12.23
C GLN A 337 -0.37 18.46 -12.47
N LYS A 338 -0.33 19.80 -12.55
CA LYS A 338 0.91 20.56 -12.66
C LYS A 338 1.79 20.36 -11.43
N THR A 339 1.21 20.42 -10.24
CA THR A 339 1.91 20.21 -8.97
C THR A 339 2.58 18.84 -8.89
N LEU A 340 1.85 17.77 -9.24
CA LEU A 340 2.38 16.41 -9.19
C LEU A 340 3.48 16.19 -10.25
N THR A 341 3.25 16.62 -11.49
CA THR A 341 4.25 16.54 -12.56
C THR A 341 5.52 17.30 -12.19
N ALA A 342 5.39 18.51 -11.64
CA ALA A 342 6.50 19.32 -11.16
C ALA A 342 7.34 18.62 -10.10
N LEU A 343 6.67 17.92 -9.19
CA LEU A 343 7.36 17.22 -8.11
C LEU A 343 8.07 15.95 -8.60
N ILE A 344 7.45 15.22 -9.52
CA ILE A 344 8.10 14.07 -10.17
C ILE A 344 9.29 14.55 -10.98
N ASP A 345 9.16 15.63 -11.75
CA ASP A 345 10.24 16.25 -12.52
C ASP A 345 11.41 16.69 -11.63
N TRP A 346 11.09 17.35 -10.51
CA TRP A 346 12.11 17.66 -9.51
C TRP A 346 12.78 16.42 -8.92
N SER A 347 12.00 15.39 -8.61
CA SER A 347 12.54 14.14 -8.08
C SER A 347 13.46 13.48 -9.11
N TYR A 348 13.07 13.51 -10.38
CA TYR A 348 13.88 12.99 -11.50
C TYR A 348 15.19 13.79 -11.70
N ASP A 349 15.15 15.12 -11.60
CA ASP A 349 16.34 15.96 -11.72
C ASP A 349 17.37 15.75 -10.59
N LEU A 350 16.92 15.27 -9.43
CA LEU A 350 17.81 14.93 -8.32
C LEU A 350 18.43 13.53 -8.44
N LEU A 351 18.03 12.74 -9.44
CA LEU A 351 18.62 11.44 -9.69
C LEU A 351 20.02 11.57 -10.28
N ALA A 352 20.89 10.62 -9.93
CA ALA A 352 22.17 10.44 -10.62
C ALA A 352 21.92 10.01 -12.09
N PRO A 353 22.89 10.18 -13.00
CA PRO A 353 22.70 9.85 -14.42
C PRO A 353 22.19 8.44 -14.68
N HIS A 354 22.74 7.43 -14.01
CA HIS A 354 22.34 6.02 -14.17
C HIS A 354 20.96 5.71 -13.54
N GLU A 355 20.62 6.40 -12.44
CA GLU A 355 19.28 6.31 -11.85
C GLU A 355 18.21 6.90 -12.77
N ARG A 356 18.49 8.05 -13.41
CA ARG A 356 17.58 8.65 -14.41
C ARG A 356 17.37 7.73 -15.59
N LEU A 357 18.45 7.10 -16.06
CA LEU A 357 18.40 6.18 -17.15
C LEU A 357 17.55 4.95 -16.81
N LEU A 358 17.84 4.29 -15.69
CA LEU A 358 17.06 3.14 -15.25
C LEU A 358 15.59 3.51 -14.99
N PHE A 359 15.32 4.63 -14.32
CA PHE A 359 13.96 5.10 -14.06
C PHE A 359 13.16 5.29 -15.36
N ALA A 360 13.75 5.90 -16.38
CA ALA A 360 13.10 6.04 -17.69
C ALA A 360 12.88 4.67 -18.36
N GLN A 361 13.86 3.78 -18.32
CA GLN A 361 13.82 2.47 -18.95
C GLN A 361 12.78 1.54 -18.31
N VAL A 362 12.62 1.55 -16.99
CA VAL A 362 11.58 0.74 -16.32
C VAL A 362 10.15 1.23 -16.60
N GLY A 363 10.00 2.41 -17.19
CA GLY A 363 8.73 2.89 -17.75
C GLY A 363 8.18 2.04 -18.91
N ILE A 364 8.97 1.11 -19.48
CA ILE A 364 8.52 0.18 -20.52
C ILE A 364 7.59 -0.91 -19.96
N PHE A 365 7.70 -1.24 -18.67
CA PHE A 365 6.89 -2.25 -18.03
C PHE A 365 5.51 -1.69 -17.71
N ALA A 366 4.46 -2.24 -18.32
CA ALA A 366 3.08 -1.82 -18.09
C ALA A 366 2.52 -2.18 -16.70
N GLY A 367 3.23 -3.02 -15.94
CA GLY A 367 2.80 -3.49 -14.62
C GLY A 367 3.98 -3.71 -13.68
N GLY A 368 3.86 -4.69 -12.77
CA GLY A 368 4.96 -5.09 -11.91
C GLY A 368 6.01 -5.92 -12.66
N PHE A 369 7.29 -5.72 -12.30
CA PHE A 369 8.44 -6.40 -12.89
C PHE A 369 9.34 -7.00 -11.80
N GLY A 370 10.08 -8.05 -12.13
CA GLY A 370 11.12 -8.64 -11.29
C GLY A 370 12.50 -8.08 -11.60
N LEU A 371 13.46 -8.30 -10.71
CA LEU A 371 14.85 -7.91 -10.91
C LEU A 371 15.44 -8.53 -12.19
N ASP A 372 15.15 -9.83 -12.44
CA ASP A 372 15.63 -10.55 -13.62
C ASP A 372 15.13 -9.90 -14.91
N ALA A 373 13.83 -9.49 -14.94
CA ALA A 373 13.23 -8.82 -16.09
C ALA A 373 13.93 -7.46 -16.37
N VAL A 374 14.13 -6.65 -15.33
CA VAL A 374 14.82 -5.36 -15.47
C VAL A 374 16.26 -5.57 -15.94
N THR A 375 16.96 -6.54 -15.34
CA THR A 375 18.33 -6.85 -15.76
C THR A 375 18.38 -7.30 -17.23
N ALA A 376 17.49 -8.20 -17.65
CA ALA A 376 17.46 -8.67 -19.04
C ALA A 376 17.12 -7.57 -20.06
N VAL A 377 16.16 -6.69 -19.72
CA VAL A 377 15.66 -5.66 -20.62
C VAL A 377 16.53 -4.40 -20.62
N CYS A 378 17.01 -3.94 -19.44
CA CYS A 378 17.67 -2.65 -19.28
C CYS A 378 19.20 -2.74 -19.29
N SER A 379 19.84 -3.89 -19.03
CA SER A 379 21.30 -4.03 -19.12
C SER A 379 21.81 -3.76 -20.54
N GLY A 380 23.01 -3.21 -20.66
CA GLY A 380 23.63 -2.92 -21.94
C GLY A 380 23.21 -1.59 -22.58
N GLU A 381 22.26 -0.87 -22.02
CA GLU A 381 21.72 0.38 -22.53
C GLU A 381 22.28 1.61 -21.78
N GLY A 382 23.60 1.63 -21.54
CA GLY A 382 24.27 2.63 -20.71
C GLY A 382 24.32 2.28 -19.23
N LEU A 383 23.93 1.05 -18.86
CA LEU A 383 23.99 0.50 -17.51
C LEU A 383 24.98 -0.68 -17.41
N ASP A 384 25.90 -0.80 -18.37
CA ASP A 384 26.90 -1.86 -18.40
C ASP A 384 27.80 -1.80 -17.17
N GLY A 385 27.95 -2.94 -16.48
CA GLY A 385 28.78 -3.04 -15.29
C GLY A 385 28.21 -2.37 -14.03
N ILE A 386 26.95 -1.89 -14.07
CA ILE A 386 26.29 -1.24 -12.95
C ILE A 386 25.32 -2.22 -12.31
N ASP A 387 25.30 -2.26 -10.97
CA ASP A 387 24.35 -3.08 -10.24
C ASP A 387 22.95 -2.48 -10.33
N ILE A 388 22.08 -3.15 -11.11
CA ILE A 388 20.67 -2.76 -11.27
C ILE A 388 19.89 -2.87 -9.95
N PHE A 389 20.27 -3.80 -9.09
CA PHE A 389 19.64 -3.94 -7.76
C PHE A 389 19.88 -2.69 -6.90
N ASP A 390 21.12 -2.19 -6.84
CA ASP A 390 21.45 -0.97 -6.10
C ASP A 390 20.70 0.26 -6.65
N LEU A 391 20.57 0.35 -7.97
CA LEU A 391 19.79 1.43 -8.59
C LEU A 391 18.30 1.33 -8.26
N LEU A 392 17.71 0.12 -8.29
CA LEU A 392 16.31 -0.11 -7.90
C LEU A 392 16.08 0.18 -6.43
N ALA A 393 17.01 -0.22 -5.56
CA ALA A 393 16.97 0.09 -4.12
C ALA A 393 16.98 1.61 -3.90
N SER A 394 17.87 2.33 -4.60
CA SER A 394 17.93 3.79 -4.54
C SER A 394 16.66 4.47 -5.05
N LEU A 395 16.08 4.00 -6.15
CA LEU A 395 14.81 4.52 -6.67
C LEU A 395 13.64 4.23 -5.73
N THR A 396 13.65 3.09 -5.05
CA THR A 396 12.66 2.73 -4.04
C THR A 396 12.78 3.64 -2.80
N ASP A 397 13.99 3.88 -2.31
CA ASP A 397 14.28 4.81 -1.22
C ASP A 397 13.83 6.24 -1.51
N LYS A 398 13.82 6.63 -2.80
CA LYS A 398 13.36 7.93 -3.29
C LYS A 398 11.85 7.96 -3.59
N SER A 399 11.11 6.88 -3.27
CA SER A 399 9.66 6.72 -3.49
C SER A 399 9.23 6.85 -4.97
N LEU A 400 10.13 6.60 -5.90
CA LEU A 400 9.86 6.60 -7.34
C LEU A 400 9.49 5.21 -7.84
N VAL A 401 9.97 4.16 -7.17
CA VAL A 401 9.64 2.75 -7.40
C VAL A 401 9.03 2.17 -6.11
N VAL A 402 8.04 1.31 -6.24
CA VAL A 402 7.46 0.54 -5.13
C VAL A 402 7.94 -0.89 -5.24
N ALA A 403 8.62 -1.39 -4.19
CA ALA A 403 9.05 -2.79 -4.13
C ALA A 403 8.01 -3.66 -3.41
N ASP A 404 7.76 -4.88 -3.87
CA ASP A 404 7.02 -5.94 -3.19
C ASP A 404 7.92 -7.16 -2.95
N THR A 405 8.32 -7.35 -1.69
CA THR A 405 9.26 -8.41 -1.26
C THR A 405 8.57 -9.58 -0.56
N ARG A 406 7.24 -9.71 -0.66
CA ARG A 406 6.46 -10.73 0.07
C ARG A 406 6.29 -12.06 -0.67
N GLY A 407 6.53 -12.06 -1.98
CA GLY A 407 6.54 -13.28 -2.78
C GLY A 407 7.84 -14.08 -2.61
N ILE A 408 7.91 -15.23 -3.24
CA ILE A 408 9.15 -16.02 -3.37
C ILE A 408 10.21 -15.21 -4.13
N GLN A 409 9.76 -14.30 -5.01
CA GLN A 409 10.59 -13.37 -5.75
C GLN A 409 10.14 -11.93 -5.49
N GLU A 410 11.07 -11.02 -5.42
CA GLU A 410 10.83 -9.59 -5.29
C GLU A 410 10.18 -9.03 -6.56
N ARG A 411 9.17 -8.18 -6.37
CA ARG A 411 8.49 -7.49 -7.47
C ARG A 411 8.57 -5.99 -7.25
N TYR A 412 8.79 -5.28 -8.32
CA TYR A 412 8.84 -3.82 -8.35
C TYR A 412 7.74 -3.27 -9.25
N ARG A 413 7.27 -2.06 -8.99
CA ARG A 413 6.31 -1.37 -9.84
C ARG A 413 6.46 0.14 -9.73
N LEU A 414 6.06 0.85 -10.76
CA LEU A 414 5.84 2.29 -10.73
C LEU A 414 4.37 2.58 -10.36
N LEU A 415 4.13 3.67 -9.65
CA LEU A 415 2.78 4.21 -9.53
C LEU A 415 2.38 4.84 -10.87
N GLU A 416 1.07 4.88 -11.18
CA GLU A 416 0.55 5.32 -12.48
C GLU A 416 1.16 6.64 -12.98
N SER A 417 1.16 7.68 -12.11
CA SER A 417 1.72 8.99 -12.47
C SER A 417 3.22 8.95 -12.71
N THR A 418 3.97 8.14 -11.94
CA THR A 418 5.41 7.95 -12.13
C THR A 418 5.72 7.08 -13.36
N ALA A 419 4.87 6.09 -13.66
CA ALA A 419 4.97 5.26 -14.86
C ALA A 419 4.76 6.09 -16.13
N ALA A 420 3.71 6.91 -16.17
CA ALA A 420 3.44 7.81 -17.29
C ALA A 420 4.61 8.77 -17.53
N TYR A 421 5.17 9.35 -16.47
CA TYR A 421 6.32 10.24 -16.55
C TYR A 421 7.60 9.51 -17.02
N ALA A 422 7.88 8.31 -16.50
CA ALA A 422 9.02 7.49 -16.92
C ALA A 422 8.93 7.13 -18.40
N LEU A 423 7.74 6.73 -18.88
CA LEU A 423 7.50 6.42 -20.29
C LEU A 423 7.67 7.66 -21.20
N GLU A 424 7.26 8.85 -20.74
CA GLU A 424 7.49 10.10 -21.44
C GLU A 424 9.01 10.36 -21.59
N LYS A 425 9.79 10.24 -20.51
CA LYS A 425 11.26 10.39 -20.56
C LYS A 425 11.93 9.34 -21.44
N LEU A 426 11.47 8.08 -21.39
CA LEU A 426 11.94 7.02 -22.26
C LEU A 426 11.65 7.32 -23.74
N THR A 427 10.46 7.83 -24.06
CA THR A 427 10.08 8.21 -25.42
C THR A 427 10.92 9.38 -25.92
N ALA A 428 11.14 10.40 -25.08
CA ALA A 428 11.98 11.54 -25.39
C ALA A 428 13.45 11.17 -25.62
N SER A 429 13.95 10.11 -24.98
CA SER A 429 15.33 9.61 -25.20
C SER A 429 15.49 8.82 -26.50
N GLY A 430 14.41 8.50 -27.22
CA GLY A 430 14.45 7.69 -28.45
C GLY A 430 14.72 6.20 -28.24
N GLN A 431 14.80 5.73 -26.99
CA GLN A 431 15.14 4.32 -26.68
C GLN A 431 13.92 3.39 -26.63
N ARG A 432 12.69 3.94 -26.68
CA ARG A 432 11.44 3.20 -26.45
C ARG A 432 11.29 1.97 -27.35
N GLU A 433 11.47 2.12 -28.66
CA GLU A 433 11.25 1.02 -29.60
C GLU A 433 12.23 -0.13 -29.39
N ARG A 434 13.50 0.20 -29.09
CA ARG A 434 14.54 -0.80 -28.82
C ARG A 434 14.26 -1.57 -27.53
N LEU A 435 13.90 -0.87 -26.46
CA LEU A 435 13.54 -1.51 -25.19
C LEU A 435 12.24 -2.31 -25.29
N ALA A 436 11.25 -1.83 -26.06
CA ALA A 436 10.03 -2.58 -26.31
C ALA A 436 10.29 -3.92 -27.01
N ARG A 437 11.23 -3.95 -27.98
CA ARG A 437 11.66 -5.19 -28.65
C ARG A 437 12.30 -6.16 -27.64
N ARG A 438 13.27 -5.70 -26.85
CA ARG A 438 13.93 -6.53 -25.82
C ARG A 438 12.95 -7.03 -24.77
N HIS A 439 11.98 -6.21 -24.39
CA HIS A 439 10.90 -6.61 -23.46
C HIS A 439 9.98 -7.68 -24.08
N GLY A 440 9.76 -7.65 -25.39
CA GLY A 440 8.99 -8.66 -26.10
C GLY A 440 9.75 -9.97 -26.34
N GLU A 441 11.08 -9.93 -26.34
CA GLU A 441 11.97 -11.10 -26.47
C GLU A 441 12.19 -11.83 -25.13
N TYR A 442 12.04 -11.14 -23.98
CA TYR A 442 12.08 -11.68 -22.64
C TYR A 442 10.81 -12.41 -22.26
#